data_4423dfcb91e529ffa72d023cd6c20344
#
_entry.id   4423dfcb91e529ffa72d023cd6c20344
#
_cell.length_a   1.000
_cell.length_b   1.000
_cell.length_c   1.000
_cell.angle_alpha   90.00
_cell.angle_beta   90.00
_cell.angle_gamma   90.00
#
_symmetry.space_group_name_H-M   'P 1'
#
loop_
_entity.id
_entity.type
_entity.pdbx_description
1 polymer ?
#
loop_
_entity_poly.entity_id
_entity_poly.type
_entity_poly.pdbx_seq_one_letter_code
_entity_poly.pdbx_strand_id
1 'polypeptide(L)'
;MIIIVENVIKIYKFGEHELKVLDDVSVSIEKGEFLCIMGPSGSGKSTFMNILGCLDTPTSGKYFLDGIDVSTFKTDELAEIRNKKIGFVFQQFNLLPRATALENVELPLIYAGVTPKERKERAREILARVGLGERVNHYPKQLSGGQQQRVAIARALVNNPTIILADEPTGNLDSKSSIEIMEIFKKLNEEKGLTTIIVTHEPDIASFGKRQIRFLDGKIVHDSKKLA
;
A
#
# COMPACT_ATOMS: atom_id res chain seq x y z
N MET A 1 15.58 -5.93 8.47
CA MET A 1 14.82 -4.81 7.89
C MET A 1 14.27 -5.22 6.55
N ILE A 2 13.00 -4.91 6.26
CA ILE A 2 12.40 -5.12 4.95
C ILE A 2 12.49 -3.88 4.08
N ILE A 3 12.42 -2.71 4.72
CA ILE A 3 12.56 -1.39 4.10
C ILE A 3 13.64 -0.62 4.84
N ILE A 4 14.55 0.01 4.08
CA ILE A 4 15.52 0.98 4.58
C ILE A 4 15.47 2.19 3.65
N VAL A 5 15.22 3.35 4.21
CA VAL A 5 15.22 4.65 3.53
C VAL A 5 16.30 5.51 4.19
N GLU A 6 17.22 6.05 3.40
CA GLU A 6 18.38 6.81 3.88
C GLU A 6 18.46 8.16 3.18
N ASN A 7 18.29 9.24 3.95
CA ASN A 7 18.43 10.63 3.52
C ASN A 7 17.67 10.96 2.24
N VAL A 8 16.44 10.43 2.10
CA VAL A 8 15.63 10.61 0.90
C VAL A 8 15.12 12.04 0.83
N ILE A 9 15.38 12.65 -0.33
CA ILE A 9 14.85 13.96 -0.73
C ILE A 9 14.01 13.77 -1.98
N LYS A 10 12.87 14.45 -2.06
CA LYS A 10 12.04 14.50 -3.27
C LYS A 10 11.74 15.96 -3.62
N ILE A 11 12.12 16.33 -4.84
CA ILE A 11 11.86 17.65 -5.43
C ILE A 11 11.10 17.46 -6.72
N TYR A 12 9.97 18.14 -6.86
CA TYR A 12 9.26 18.27 -8.14
C TYR A 12 9.59 19.60 -8.79
N LYS A 13 9.81 19.58 -10.12
CA LYS A 13 10.11 20.77 -10.92
C LYS A 13 8.91 21.17 -11.76
N PHE A 14 8.50 22.42 -11.66
CA PHE A 14 7.40 23.02 -12.42
C PHE A 14 7.93 24.27 -13.14
N GLY A 15 8.48 24.08 -14.34
CA GLY A 15 9.20 25.16 -15.04
C GLY A 15 10.43 25.61 -14.25
N GLU A 16 10.49 26.88 -13.86
CA GLU A 16 11.57 27.44 -13.04
C GLU A 16 11.37 27.25 -11.52
N HIS A 17 10.21 26.76 -11.10
CA HIS A 17 9.92 26.55 -9.68
C HIS A 17 10.26 25.13 -9.24
N GLU A 18 10.83 25.00 -8.06
CA GLU A 18 11.11 23.73 -7.41
C GLU A 18 10.28 23.63 -6.12
N LEU A 19 9.65 22.48 -5.92
CA LEU A 19 8.93 22.15 -4.70
C LEU A 19 9.59 20.94 -4.03
N LYS A 20 10.27 21.18 -2.91
CA LYS A 20 10.79 20.10 -2.07
C LYS A 20 9.65 19.54 -1.24
N VAL A 21 9.24 18.30 -1.52
CA VAL A 21 8.12 17.60 -0.84
C VAL A 21 8.61 16.66 0.23
N LEU A 22 9.79 16.06 0.07
CA LEU A 22 10.46 15.31 1.12
C LEU A 22 11.84 15.90 1.37
N ASP A 23 12.21 16.05 2.64
CA ASP A 23 13.44 16.70 3.08
C ASP A 23 14.17 15.83 4.11
N ASP A 24 15.16 15.09 3.65
CA ASP A 24 16.06 14.27 4.47
C ASP A 24 15.33 13.19 5.31
N VAL A 25 14.46 12.42 4.62
CA VAL A 25 13.69 11.36 5.27
C VAL A 25 14.53 10.09 5.42
N SER A 26 14.71 9.64 6.67
CA SER A 26 15.38 8.38 6.98
C SER A 26 14.53 7.54 7.94
N VAL A 27 14.26 6.29 7.55
CA VAL A 27 13.49 5.33 8.35
C VAL A 27 13.80 3.90 7.95
N SER A 28 13.76 3.00 8.92
CA SER A 28 13.84 1.55 8.69
C SER A 28 12.58 0.85 9.20
N ILE A 29 12.07 -0.12 8.44
CA ILE A 29 10.87 -0.89 8.77
C ILE A 29 11.25 -2.37 8.80
N GLU A 30 10.82 -3.07 9.85
CA GLU A 30 11.10 -4.49 10.01
C GLU A 30 10.07 -5.35 9.25
N LYS A 31 10.46 -6.56 8.90
CA LYS A 31 9.53 -7.53 8.32
C LYS A 31 8.44 -7.86 9.35
N GLY A 32 7.17 -7.87 8.90
CA GLY A 32 6.03 -8.13 9.77
C GLY A 32 5.62 -6.94 10.66
N GLU A 33 6.21 -5.76 10.48
CA GLU A 33 5.81 -4.56 11.20
C GLU A 33 4.47 -4.03 10.70
N PHE A 34 3.62 -3.54 11.62
CA PHE A 34 2.41 -2.79 11.30
C PHE A 34 2.64 -1.32 11.64
N LEU A 35 2.89 -0.53 10.60
CA LEU A 35 3.23 0.89 10.69
C LEU A 35 2.06 1.76 10.21
N CYS A 36 1.73 2.80 10.98
CA CYS A 36 0.85 3.88 10.54
C CYS A 36 1.63 5.17 10.34
N ILE A 37 1.42 5.82 9.19
CA ILE A 37 2.02 7.10 8.82
C ILE A 37 0.93 8.16 8.91
N MET A 38 1.14 9.15 9.76
CA MET A 38 0.21 10.24 10.03
C MET A 38 0.79 11.60 9.66
N GLY A 39 -0.05 12.61 9.61
CA GLY A 39 0.33 14.01 9.38
C GLY A 39 -0.74 14.78 8.62
N PRO A 40 -0.67 16.12 8.61
CA PRO A 40 -1.64 16.96 7.89
C PRO A 40 -1.58 16.75 6.37
N SER A 41 -2.60 17.22 5.66
CA SER A 41 -2.57 17.25 4.18
C SER A 41 -1.36 18.07 3.70
N GLY A 42 -0.73 17.62 2.63
CA GLY A 42 0.47 18.26 2.07
C GLY A 42 1.78 17.99 2.82
N SER A 43 1.79 17.21 3.92
CA SER A 43 3.03 16.95 4.69
C SER A 43 4.02 15.98 4.02
N GLY A 44 3.72 15.45 2.81
CA GLY A 44 4.61 14.55 2.08
C GLY A 44 4.28 13.05 2.18
N LYS A 45 3.26 12.64 2.95
CA LYS A 45 2.90 11.22 3.16
C LYS A 45 2.66 10.43 1.88
N SER A 46 1.80 10.94 0.99
CA SER A 46 1.48 10.25 -0.28
C SER A 46 2.69 10.20 -1.21
N THR A 47 3.53 11.23 -1.23
CA THR A 47 4.80 11.21 -1.96
C THR A 47 5.76 10.15 -1.39
N PHE A 48 5.87 10.07 -0.07
CA PHE A 48 6.67 9.05 0.59
C PHE A 48 6.13 7.65 0.30
N MET A 49 4.82 7.46 0.37
CA MET A 49 4.17 6.19 0.01
C MET A 49 4.40 5.82 -1.45
N ASN A 50 4.38 6.79 -2.38
CA ASN A 50 4.68 6.53 -3.80
C ASN A 50 6.13 6.05 -4.00
N ILE A 51 7.08 6.59 -3.25
CA ILE A 51 8.47 6.12 -3.28
C ILE A 51 8.56 4.70 -2.71
N LEU A 52 7.97 4.44 -1.52
CA LEU A 52 7.93 3.09 -0.95
C LEU A 52 7.27 2.08 -1.88
N GLY A 53 6.28 2.54 -2.63
CA GLY A 53 5.55 1.76 -3.61
C GLY A 53 6.23 1.61 -4.96
N CYS A 54 7.42 2.15 -5.16
CA CYS A 54 8.10 2.17 -6.45
C CYS A 54 7.23 2.78 -7.58
N LEU A 55 6.31 3.70 -7.25
CA LEU A 55 5.53 4.49 -8.19
C LEU A 55 6.27 5.77 -8.61
N ASP A 56 7.20 6.19 -7.77
CA ASP A 56 8.08 7.33 -8.00
C ASP A 56 9.49 7.00 -7.46
N THR A 57 10.49 7.77 -7.86
CA THR A 57 11.87 7.64 -7.40
C THR A 57 12.29 8.84 -6.56
N PRO A 58 13.17 8.68 -5.58
CA PRO A 58 13.73 9.81 -4.86
C PRO A 58 14.57 10.69 -5.81
N THR A 59 14.66 11.99 -5.52
CA THR A 59 15.60 12.90 -6.21
C THR A 59 17.03 12.65 -5.74
N SER A 60 17.21 12.31 -4.46
CA SER A 60 18.47 11.88 -3.86
C SER A 60 18.20 11.01 -2.62
N GLY A 61 19.23 10.39 -2.09
CA GLY A 61 19.14 9.40 -1.02
C GLY A 61 18.98 7.99 -1.56
N LYS A 62 18.75 7.01 -0.67
CA LYS A 62 18.64 5.60 -1.03
C LYS A 62 17.38 4.96 -0.48
N TYR A 63 16.85 4.01 -1.24
CA TYR A 63 15.74 3.17 -0.84
C TYR A 63 16.05 1.70 -1.12
N PHE A 64 16.09 0.89 -0.07
CA PHE A 64 16.26 -0.55 -0.16
C PHE A 64 14.94 -1.24 0.19
N LEU A 65 14.51 -2.14 -0.67
CA LEU A 65 13.36 -3.02 -0.45
C LEU A 65 13.82 -4.48 -0.50
N ASP A 66 13.64 -5.19 0.61
CA ASP A 66 14.03 -6.60 0.75
C ASP A 66 15.53 -6.84 0.38
N GLY A 67 16.40 -5.91 0.80
CA GLY A 67 17.84 -5.92 0.54
C GLY A 67 18.27 -5.44 -0.86
N ILE A 68 17.31 -5.06 -1.72
CA ILE A 68 17.58 -4.59 -3.08
C ILE A 68 17.55 -3.05 -3.10
N ASP A 69 18.62 -2.40 -3.57
CA ASP A 69 18.63 -0.95 -3.81
C ASP A 69 17.80 -0.63 -5.06
N VAL A 70 16.61 -0.08 -4.85
CA VAL A 70 15.67 0.28 -5.92
C VAL A 70 15.76 1.76 -6.33
N SER A 71 16.63 2.54 -5.69
CA SER A 71 16.75 3.99 -5.94
C SER A 71 17.15 4.33 -7.37
N THR A 72 17.90 3.44 -8.00
CA THR A 72 18.47 3.61 -9.35
C THR A 72 17.73 2.83 -10.43
N PHE A 73 16.67 2.12 -10.08
CA PHE A 73 15.93 1.26 -10.99
C PHE A 73 15.18 2.09 -12.04
N LYS A 74 15.14 1.55 -13.26
CA LYS A 74 14.33 2.10 -14.35
C LYS A 74 12.86 1.71 -14.21
N THR A 75 12.00 2.34 -14.98
CA THR A 75 10.54 2.16 -14.93
C THR A 75 10.11 0.70 -15.00
N ASP A 76 10.72 -0.10 -15.90
CA ASP A 76 10.35 -1.52 -16.07
C ASP A 76 10.78 -2.37 -14.87
N GLU A 77 11.97 -2.12 -14.32
CA GLU A 77 12.46 -2.79 -13.11
C GLU A 77 11.60 -2.47 -11.88
N LEU A 78 11.21 -1.19 -11.75
CA LEU A 78 10.27 -0.76 -10.70
C LEU A 78 8.89 -1.41 -10.88
N ALA A 79 8.41 -1.57 -12.12
CA ALA A 79 7.14 -2.25 -12.39
C ALA A 79 7.18 -3.73 -12.00
N GLU A 80 8.30 -4.41 -12.25
CA GLU A 80 8.50 -5.79 -11.83
C GLU A 80 8.53 -5.95 -10.30
N ILE A 81 9.26 -5.07 -9.60
CA ILE A 81 9.30 -5.04 -8.13
C ILE A 81 7.89 -4.77 -7.57
N ARG A 82 7.15 -3.79 -8.09
CA ARG A 82 5.77 -3.52 -7.69
C ARG A 82 4.89 -4.76 -7.81
N ASN A 83 4.94 -5.40 -8.96
CA ASN A 83 4.10 -6.58 -9.21
C ASN A 83 4.39 -7.73 -8.26
N LYS A 84 5.69 -7.98 -7.95
CA LYS A 84 6.13 -9.13 -7.15
C LYS A 84 6.13 -8.90 -5.64
N LYS A 85 6.43 -7.66 -5.19
CA LYS A 85 6.76 -7.40 -3.80
C LYS A 85 5.74 -6.51 -3.08
N ILE A 86 4.92 -5.76 -3.81
CA ILE A 86 4.10 -4.68 -3.24
C ILE A 86 2.63 -4.88 -3.59
N GLY A 87 1.78 -4.89 -2.57
CA GLY A 87 0.34 -4.79 -2.72
C GLY A 87 -0.14 -3.37 -2.42
N PHE A 88 -0.96 -2.80 -3.30
CA PHE A 88 -1.53 -1.46 -3.10
C PHE A 88 -3.02 -1.50 -2.81
N VAL A 89 -3.43 -0.71 -1.81
CA VAL A 89 -4.83 -0.43 -1.48
C VAL A 89 -5.02 1.08 -1.41
N PHE A 90 -5.99 1.61 -2.14
CA PHE A 90 -6.25 3.05 -2.26
C PHE A 90 -7.60 3.42 -1.67
N GLN A 91 -7.76 4.67 -1.27
CA GLN A 91 -9.00 5.24 -0.76
C GLN A 91 -10.18 5.09 -1.75
N GLN A 92 -9.94 5.32 -3.04
CA GLN A 92 -10.96 5.24 -4.09
C GLN A 92 -11.09 3.84 -4.71
N PHE A 93 -10.58 2.80 -4.04
CA PHE A 93 -10.57 1.39 -4.47
C PHE A 93 -9.81 1.14 -5.78
N ASN A 94 -9.84 2.06 -6.73
CA ASN A 94 -9.20 2.00 -8.06
C ASN A 94 -9.49 0.68 -8.78
N LEU A 95 -10.75 0.22 -8.73
CA LEU A 95 -11.21 -0.94 -9.46
C LEU A 95 -11.55 -0.56 -10.90
N LEU A 96 -11.30 -1.47 -11.82
CA LEU A 96 -11.74 -1.35 -13.21
C LEU A 96 -13.27 -1.49 -13.26
N PRO A 97 -14.03 -0.44 -13.64
CA PRO A 97 -15.48 -0.42 -13.47
C PRO A 97 -16.23 -1.38 -14.42
N ARG A 98 -15.57 -1.78 -15.53
CA ARG A 98 -16.09 -2.72 -16.53
C ARG A 98 -15.61 -4.15 -16.37
N ALA A 99 -14.81 -4.42 -15.31
CA ALA A 99 -14.32 -5.74 -14.96
C ALA A 99 -15.04 -6.23 -13.70
N THR A 100 -15.30 -7.53 -13.61
CA THR A 100 -15.85 -8.18 -12.42
C THR A 100 -14.86 -8.14 -11.24
N ALA A 101 -15.30 -8.51 -10.03
CA ALA A 101 -14.41 -8.67 -8.89
C ALA A 101 -13.29 -9.67 -9.19
N LEU A 102 -13.62 -10.79 -9.84
CA LEU A 102 -12.64 -11.79 -10.26
C LEU A 102 -11.58 -11.20 -11.19
N GLU A 103 -12.01 -10.54 -12.27
CA GLU A 103 -11.12 -9.94 -13.27
C GLU A 103 -10.25 -8.83 -12.70
N ASN A 104 -10.76 -8.03 -11.76
CA ASN A 104 -9.96 -7.04 -11.04
C ASN A 104 -8.84 -7.70 -10.23
N VAL A 105 -9.13 -8.83 -9.59
CA VAL A 105 -8.13 -9.56 -8.79
C VAL A 105 -7.15 -10.34 -9.66
N GLU A 106 -7.57 -10.82 -10.84
CA GLU A 106 -6.68 -11.48 -11.80
C GLU A 106 -5.61 -10.55 -12.39
N LEU A 107 -5.85 -9.22 -12.41
CA LEU A 107 -5.01 -8.27 -13.14
C LEU A 107 -3.51 -8.34 -12.79
N PRO A 108 -3.08 -8.36 -11.52
CA PRO A 108 -1.66 -8.47 -11.18
C PRO A 108 -1.04 -9.81 -11.64
N LEU A 109 -1.84 -10.88 -11.68
CA LEU A 109 -1.40 -12.20 -12.13
C LEU A 109 -1.18 -12.25 -13.65
N ILE A 110 -1.90 -11.41 -14.42
CA ILE A 110 -1.66 -11.25 -15.86
C ILE A 110 -0.26 -10.69 -16.09
N TYR A 111 0.11 -9.63 -15.38
CA TYR A 111 1.45 -9.04 -15.46
C TYR A 111 2.55 -9.97 -14.92
N ALA A 112 2.20 -10.88 -14.01
CA ALA A 112 3.11 -11.92 -13.53
C ALA A 112 3.28 -13.11 -14.51
N GLY A 113 2.58 -13.12 -15.66
CA GLY A 113 2.67 -14.20 -16.65
C GLY A 113 1.97 -15.50 -16.23
N VAL A 114 1.09 -15.47 -15.22
CA VAL A 114 0.37 -16.66 -14.72
C VAL A 114 -0.68 -17.12 -15.73
N THR A 115 -0.82 -18.44 -15.92
CA THR A 115 -1.77 -19.02 -16.88
C THR A 115 -3.23 -18.68 -16.57
N PRO A 116 -4.13 -18.60 -17.58
CA PRO A 116 -5.54 -18.23 -17.36
C PRO A 116 -6.28 -19.12 -16.34
N LYS A 117 -5.99 -20.42 -16.32
CA LYS A 117 -6.61 -21.36 -15.37
C LYS A 117 -6.17 -21.05 -13.93
N GLU A 118 -4.87 -20.95 -13.74
CA GLU A 118 -4.28 -20.68 -12.41
C GLU A 118 -4.67 -19.30 -11.86
N ARG A 119 -4.74 -18.26 -12.72
CA ARG A 119 -5.22 -16.93 -12.31
C ARG A 119 -6.61 -16.98 -11.69
N LYS A 120 -7.55 -17.65 -12.38
CA LYS A 120 -8.93 -17.80 -11.92
C LYS A 120 -9.03 -18.54 -10.58
N GLU A 121 -8.24 -19.59 -10.41
CA GLU A 121 -8.20 -20.36 -9.17
C GLU A 121 -7.69 -19.50 -8.01
N ARG A 122 -6.52 -18.86 -8.17
CA ARG A 122 -5.94 -17.97 -7.15
C ARG A 122 -6.84 -16.78 -6.82
N ALA A 123 -7.43 -16.13 -7.84
CA ALA A 123 -8.30 -14.99 -7.64
C ALA A 123 -9.60 -15.37 -6.90
N ARG A 124 -10.20 -16.55 -7.18
CA ARG A 124 -11.35 -17.05 -6.43
C ARG A 124 -10.99 -17.36 -4.98
N GLU A 125 -9.87 -18.01 -4.76
CA GLU A 125 -9.40 -18.33 -3.42
C GLU A 125 -9.21 -17.09 -2.55
N ILE A 126 -8.52 -16.06 -3.07
CA ILE A 126 -8.29 -14.85 -2.31
C ILE A 126 -9.58 -14.04 -2.08
N LEU A 127 -10.51 -14.00 -3.05
CA LEU A 127 -11.83 -13.40 -2.88
C LEU A 127 -12.65 -14.12 -1.81
N ALA A 128 -12.61 -15.44 -1.75
CA ALA A 128 -13.26 -16.20 -0.69
C ALA A 128 -12.67 -15.87 0.68
N ARG A 129 -11.34 -15.72 0.81
CA ARG A 129 -10.66 -15.36 2.06
C ARG A 129 -11.06 -13.97 2.59
N VAL A 130 -11.41 -13.03 1.71
CA VAL A 130 -11.92 -11.72 2.13
C VAL A 130 -13.45 -11.67 2.23
N GLY A 131 -14.13 -12.83 2.17
CA GLY A 131 -15.58 -12.94 2.34
C GLY A 131 -16.40 -12.58 1.10
N LEU A 132 -15.82 -12.69 -0.11
CA LEU A 132 -16.46 -12.35 -1.37
C LEU A 132 -16.60 -13.54 -2.34
N GLY A 133 -16.55 -14.79 -1.86
CA GLY A 133 -16.65 -15.98 -2.69
C GLY A 133 -17.91 -16.04 -3.57
N GLU A 134 -19.05 -15.59 -3.04
CA GLU A 134 -20.34 -15.52 -3.76
C GLU A 134 -20.48 -14.27 -4.67
N ARG A 135 -19.48 -13.37 -4.65
CA ARG A 135 -19.51 -12.08 -5.35
C ARG A 135 -18.50 -11.97 -6.49
N VAL A 136 -17.85 -13.06 -6.86
CA VAL A 136 -16.76 -13.09 -7.86
C VAL A 136 -17.14 -12.51 -9.22
N ASN A 137 -18.40 -12.68 -9.64
CA ASN A 137 -18.91 -12.20 -10.92
C ASN A 137 -19.59 -10.82 -10.86
N HIS A 138 -19.58 -10.16 -9.69
CA HIS A 138 -20.19 -8.83 -9.55
C HIS A 138 -19.22 -7.76 -10.06
N TYR A 139 -19.80 -6.74 -10.70
CA TYR A 139 -19.10 -5.53 -11.11
C TYR A 139 -19.00 -4.55 -9.91
N PRO A 140 -18.02 -3.63 -9.89
CA PRO A 140 -17.86 -2.67 -8.79
C PRO A 140 -19.15 -1.92 -8.42
N LYS A 141 -19.94 -1.49 -9.41
CA LYS A 141 -21.22 -0.81 -9.20
C LYS A 141 -22.30 -1.63 -8.46
N GLN A 142 -22.11 -2.94 -8.36
CA GLN A 142 -23.03 -3.88 -7.70
C GLN A 142 -22.55 -4.22 -6.28
N LEU A 143 -21.44 -3.66 -5.84
CA LEU A 143 -20.80 -3.91 -4.57
C LEU A 143 -20.90 -2.67 -3.68
N SER A 144 -21.09 -2.87 -2.36
CA SER A 144 -20.96 -1.80 -1.38
C SER A 144 -19.51 -1.28 -1.31
N GLY A 145 -19.28 -0.08 -0.71
CA GLY A 145 -17.94 0.47 -0.53
C GLY A 145 -16.99 -0.49 0.19
N GLY A 146 -17.43 -1.10 1.29
CA GLY A 146 -16.65 -2.10 2.02
C GLY A 146 -16.37 -3.35 1.21
N GLN A 147 -17.30 -3.81 0.35
CA GLN A 147 -17.08 -4.92 -0.56
C GLN A 147 -16.07 -4.55 -1.67
N GLN A 148 -16.15 -3.33 -2.23
CA GLN A 148 -15.18 -2.85 -3.22
C GLN A 148 -13.77 -2.78 -2.61
N GLN A 149 -13.66 -2.31 -1.36
CA GLN A 149 -12.37 -2.28 -0.67
C GLN A 149 -11.81 -3.69 -0.41
N ARG A 150 -12.66 -4.65 -0.07
CA ARG A 150 -12.24 -6.07 0.03
C ARG A 150 -11.75 -6.63 -1.31
N VAL A 151 -12.35 -6.25 -2.45
CA VAL A 151 -11.82 -6.60 -3.78
C VAL A 151 -10.44 -5.96 -4.01
N ALA A 152 -10.27 -4.69 -3.65
CA ALA A 152 -8.98 -4.01 -3.75
C ALA A 152 -7.89 -4.67 -2.88
N ILE A 153 -8.24 -5.09 -1.66
CA ILE A 153 -7.35 -5.86 -0.78
C ILE A 153 -7.02 -7.23 -1.40
N ALA A 154 -8.01 -7.96 -1.91
CA ALA A 154 -7.78 -9.24 -2.59
C ALA A 154 -6.82 -9.08 -3.78
N ARG A 155 -7.02 -8.04 -4.60
CA ARG A 155 -6.11 -7.69 -5.70
C ARG A 155 -4.70 -7.41 -5.22
N ALA A 156 -4.55 -6.67 -4.12
CA ALA A 156 -3.25 -6.37 -3.54
C ALA A 156 -2.51 -7.63 -3.04
N LEU A 157 -3.24 -8.65 -2.59
CA LEU A 157 -2.69 -9.87 -1.97
C LEU A 157 -2.41 -11.01 -2.95
N VAL A 158 -2.97 -10.98 -4.16
CA VAL A 158 -3.02 -12.14 -5.05
C VAL A 158 -1.67 -12.67 -5.53
N ASN A 159 -0.65 -11.79 -5.59
CA ASN A 159 0.75 -12.14 -5.89
C ASN A 159 1.59 -12.49 -4.65
N ASN A 160 0.98 -12.63 -3.47
CA ASN A 160 1.68 -12.86 -2.20
C ASN A 160 2.79 -11.81 -1.95
N PRO A 161 2.45 -10.53 -1.87
CA PRO A 161 3.42 -9.46 -1.73
C PRO A 161 4.19 -9.56 -0.40
N THR A 162 5.37 -8.95 -0.35
CA THR A 162 6.18 -8.84 0.86
C THR A 162 5.67 -7.73 1.78
N ILE A 163 5.15 -6.67 1.17
CA ILE A 163 4.58 -5.52 1.88
C ILE A 163 3.22 -5.15 1.28
N ILE A 164 2.34 -4.60 2.11
CA ILE A 164 1.11 -3.95 1.67
C ILE A 164 1.16 -2.47 2.06
N LEU A 165 0.84 -1.62 1.10
CA LEU A 165 0.75 -0.17 1.24
C LEU A 165 -0.70 0.25 1.08
N ALA A 166 -1.27 0.91 2.08
CA ALA A 166 -2.66 1.35 2.06
C ALA A 166 -2.74 2.87 2.29
N ASP A 167 -3.28 3.60 1.30
CA ASP A 167 -3.49 5.05 1.37
C ASP A 167 -4.93 5.35 1.70
N GLU A 168 -5.17 5.84 2.94
CA GLU A 168 -6.50 6.17 3.47
C GLU A 168 -7.54 5.05 3.20
N PRO A 169 -7.25 3.78 3.59
CA PRO A 169 -8.04 2.63 3.13
C PRO A 169 -9.49 2.62 3.64
N THR A 170 -9.83 3.49 4.57
CA THR A 170 -11.14 3.62 5.22
C THR A 170 -11.86 4.92 4.87
N GLY A 171 -11.20 5.87 4.22
CA GLY A 171 -11.68 7.24 4.04
C GLY A 171 -12.98 7.39 3.25
N ASN A 172 -13.43 6.36 2.52
CA ASN A 172 -14.71 6.34 1.78
C ASN A 172 -15.72 5.32 2.34
N LEU A 173 -15.52 4.87 3.59
CA LEU A 173 -16.34 3.83 4.21
C LEU A 173 -17.09 4.38 5.42
N ASP A 174 -18.21 3.73 5.77
CA ASP A 174 -18.85 3.91 7.05
C ASP A 174 -18.00 3.32 8.20
N SER A 175 -18.25 3.74 9.44
CA SER A 175 -17.44 3.36 10.61
C SER A 175 -17.38 1.84 10.83
N LYS A 176 -18.48 1.12 10.57
CA LYS A 176 -18.51 -0.34 10.72
C LYS A 176 -17.62 -1.02 9.67
N SER A 177 -17.77 -0.62 8.41
CA SER A 177 -16.96 -1.13 7.31
C SER A 177 -15.47 -0.78 7.51
N SER A 178 -15.15 0.40 8.06
CA SER A 178 -13.79 0.82 8.38
C SER A 178 -13.13 -0.13 9.38
N ILE A 179 -13.80 -0.47 10.47
CA ILE A 179 -13.30 -1.43 11.46
C ILE A 179 -13.09 -2.80 10.82
N GLU A 180 -14.06 -3.29 10.03
CA GLU A 180 -13.95 -4.59 9.35
C GLU A 180 -12.73 -4.65 8.41
N ILE A 181 -12.44 -3.58 7.68
CA ILE A 181 -11.26 -3.48 6.81
C ILE A 181 -9.96 -3.48 7.64
N MET A 182 -9.92 -2.74 8.75
CA MET A 182 -8.75 -2.70 9.61
C MET A 182 -8.48 -4.05 10.29
N GLU A 183 -9.50 -4.78 10.69
CA GLU A 183 -9.36 -6.14 11.21
C GLU A 183 -8.80 -7.12 10.14
N ILE A 184 -9.12 -6.94 8.86
CA ILE A 184 -8.49 -7.72 7.79
C ILE A 184 -6.98 -7.44 7.75
N PHE A 185 -6.54 -6.16 7.77
CA PHE A 185 -5.11 -5.82 7.78
C PHE A 185 -4.41 -6.36 9.02
N LYS A 186 -5.01 -6.22 10.20
CA LYS A 186 -4.48 -6.74 11.46
C LYS A 186 -4.28 -8.25 11.40
N LYS A 187 -5.29 -8.99 10.95
CA LYS A 187 -5.23 -10.44 10.79
C LYS A 187 -4.14 -10.88 9.79
N LEU A 188 -4.00 -10.17 8.67
CA LEU A 188 -2.93 -10.44 7.69
C LEU A 188 -1.55 -10.20 8.29
N ASN A 189 -1.38 -9.15 9.10
CA ASN A 189 -0.14 -8.87 9.78
C ASN A 189 0.18 -9.93 10.84
N GLU A 190 -0.76 -10.23 11.74
CA GLU A 190 -0.54 -11.13 12.89
C GLU A 190 -0.40 -12.59 12.48
N GLU A 191 -1.23 -13.09 11.56
CA GLU A 191 -1.25 -14.50 11.18
C GLU A 191 -0.24 -14.85 10.08
N LYS A 192 0.06 -13.90 9.17
CA LYS A 192 0.94 -14.15 8.02
C LYS A 192 2.27 -13.40 8.07
N GLY A 193 2.47 -12.57 9.09
CA GLY A 193 3.67 -11.75 9.18
C GLY A 193 3.81 -10.75 8.02
N LEU A 194 2.68 -10.35 7.38
CA LEU A 194 2.69 -9.41 6.28
C LEU A 194 3.03 -8.00 6.80
N THR A 195 4.09 -7.41 6.27
CA THR A 195 4.43 -6.02 6.60
C THR A 195 3.34 -5.10 6.07
N THR A 196 2.73 -4.30 6.94
CA THR A 196 1.60 -3.44 6.62
C THR A 196 1.94 -1.99 6.92
N ILE A 197 1.80 -1.12 5.93
CA ILE A 197 2.02 0.32 6.06
C ILE A 197 0.76 1.03 5.63
N ILE A 198 0.15 1.78 6.56
CA ILE A 198 -1.08 2.53 6.34
C ILE A 198 -0.80 4.01 6.48
N VAL A 199 -1.18 4.78 5.48
CA VAL A 199 -1.27 6.24 5.56
C VAL A 199 -2.69 6.60 5.98
N THR A 200 -2.82 7.38 7.04
CA THR A 200 -4.13 7.87 7.50
C THR A 200 -3.99 9.18 8.27
N HIS A 201 -5.04 9.97 8.28
CA HIS A 201 -5.17 11.14 9.16
C HIS A 201 -6.11 10.86 10.36
N GLU A 202 -6.75 9.69 10.40
CA GLU A 202 -7.69 9.28 11.44
C GLU A 202 -6.94 8.61 12.61
N PRO A 203 -6.98 9.18 13.86
CA PRO A 203 -6.29 8.60 15.02
C PRO A 203 -6.77 7.19 15.37
N ASP A 204 -8.07 6.91 15.23
CA ASP A 204 -8.66 5.61 15.53
C ASP A 204 -8.11 4.52 14.59
N ILE A 205 -7.94 4.84 13.30
CA ILE A 205 -7.31 3.95 12.32
C ILE A 205 -5.82 3.77 12.63
N ALA A 206 -5.13 4.85 12.99
CA ALA A 206 -3.72 4.78 13.35
C ALA A 206 -3.45 3.93 14.61
N SER A 207 -4.43 3.79 15.51
CA SER A 207 -4.31 2.97 16.72
C SER A 207 -4.16 1.47 16.44
N PHE A 208 -4.53 0.98 15.25
CA PHE A 208 -4.28 -0.40 14.83
C PHE A 208 -2.80 -0.71 14.58
N GLY A 209 -1.99 0.31 14.24
CA GLY A 209 -0.55 0.15 14.04
C GLY A 209 0.22 0.06 15.35
N LYS A 210 1.15 -0.91 15.43
CA LYS A 210 2.07 -1.06 16.58
C LYS A 210 3.15 0.03 16.63
N ARG A 211 3.38 0.73 15.52
CA ARG A 211 4.28 1.86 15.37
C ARG A 211 3.59 2.98 14.61
N GLN A 212 3.85 4.20 15.03
CA GLN A 212 3.32 5.39 14.40
C GLN A 212 4.46 6.35 14.05
N ILE A 213 4.44 6.85 12.81
CA ILE A 213 5.34 7.89 12.30
C ILE A 213 4.49 9.10 11.94
N ARG A 214 4.95 10.30 12.34
CA ARG A 214 4.26 11.55 11.98
C ARG A 214 5.12 12.40 11.04
N PHE A 215 4.52 12.74 9.92
CA PHE A 215 5.07 13.66 8.93
C PHE A 215 4.60 15.09 9.18
N LEU A 216 5.52 16.04 9.00
CA LEU A 216 5.25 17.48 8.94
C LEU A 216 6.26 18.11 7.99
N ASP A 217 5.77 18.91 7.02
CA ASP A 217 6.59 19.67 6.07
C ASP A 217 7.73 18.86 5.42
N GLY A 218 7.38 17.66 4.94
CA GLY A 218 8.31 16.75 4.25
C GLY A 218 9.28 15.98 5.16
N LYS A 219 9.16 16.09 6.48
CA LYS A 219 10.05 15.45 7.47
C LYS A 219 9.31 14.51 8.39
N ILE A 220 10.01 13.51 8.93
CA ILE A 220 9.55 12.71 10.06
C ILE A 220 9.84 13.49 11.36
N VAL A 221 8.78 13.98 12.01
CA VAL A 221 8.89 14.74 13.27
C VAL A 221 8.66 13.88 14.51
N HIS A 222 8.07 12.70 14.36
CA HIS A 222 7.84 11.74 15.43
C HIS A 222 7.90 10.32 14.90
N ASP A 223 8.49 9.41 15.69
CA ASP A 223 8.53 7.98 15.43
C ASP A 223 8.46 7.27 16.79
N SER A 224 7.37 6.55 17.05
CA SER A 224 7.15 5.89 18.35
C SER A 224 8.17 4.83 18.70
N LYS A 225 8.93 4.30 17.70
CA LYS A 225 10.05 3.36 17.92
C LYS A 225 11.29 4.02 18.53
N LYS A 226 11.48 5.32 18.31
CA LYS A 226 12.66 6.07 18.82
C LYS A 226 12.51 6.50 20.28
N LEU A 227 11.37 6.23 20.91
CA LEU A 227 11.06 6.60 22.29
C LEU A 227 11.17 5.42 23.29
N ALA A 228 11.62 4.25 22.80
CA ALA A 228 11.79 3.04 23.63
C ALA A 228 13.28 2.82 24.00
#